data_a655cea3a36a71a7633867a41ddee4fd
#
_entry.id   a655cea3a36a71a7633867a41ddee4fd
#
_cell.length_a   1.000
_cell.length_b   1.000
_cell.length_c   1.000
_cell.angle_alpha   90.00
_cell.angle_beta   90.00
_cell.angle_gamma   90.00
#
_symmetry.space_group_name_H-M   'P 1'
#
loop_
_entity.id
_entity.type
_entity.pdbx_description
1 polymer ?
#
loop_
_entity_poly.entity_id
_entity_poly.type
_entity_poly.pdbx_seq_one_letter_code
_entity_poly.pdbx_strand_id
1 'polypeptide(L)'
;MFEINRLRKNERLSYRKKVIRYLIYKLKARVIFLFLKINSKLFNLYVKKEFNKRVCFFVPTTIICSKFKKDLTIYINPEYLNLNLKDWLKVDEKSIINISYYFFGDGNWENISSDISKSIVYKELLDLKNVNMDYKSSKHYLSYVQKMNKNNPTTKQHKILNTYEAIDSYFERFINLYNSIKEKGVLKADNFKKEKENKAIGIAVNSNGEILKLPGAQHRVVISKILNLEKIPVEIRLIHKEYIEKIMNLYNLNYDGAILKIVYLMQEKYQVEKSDKR
;
A
#
# COMPACT_ATOMS: atom_id res chain seq x y z
N MET A 1 -15.61 3.84 36.42
CA MET A 1 -14.83 2.59 36.23
C MET A 1 -15.57 1.54 35.37
N PHE A 2 -16.88 1.33 35.55
CA PHE A 2 -17.68 0.36 34.78
C PHE A 2 -17.77 0.67 33.27
N GLU A 3 -17.93 1.92 32.86
CA GLU A 3 -18.03 2.32 31.43
C GLU A 3 -16.72 2.13 30.66
N ILE A 4 -15.59 2.44 31.26
CA ILE A 4 -14.27 2.26 30.62
C ILE A 4 -13.99 0.78 30.36
N ASN A 5 -14.39 -0.10 31.28
CA ASN A 5 -14.26 -1.54 31.10
C ASN A 5 -15.20 -2.08 30.02
N ARG A 6 -16.39 -1.50 29.86
CA ARG A 6 -17.37 -1.86 28.82
C ARG A 6 -16.87 -1.43 27.42
N LEU A 7 -16.29 -0.23 27.31
CA LEU A 7 -15.68 0.26 26.06
C LEU A 7 -14.49 -0.59 25.64
N ARG A 8 -13.57 -0.91 26.56
CA ARG A 8 -12.43 -1.80 26.29
C ARG A 8 -12.86 -3.22 25.90
N LYS A 9 -13.93 -3.74 26.48
CA LYS A 9 -14.49 -5.05 26.10
C LYS A 9 -15.10 -5.03 24.70
N ASN A 10 -15.79 -3.96 24.32
CA ASN A 10 -16.36 -3.76 22.98
C ASN A 10 -15.28 -3.58 21.92
N GLU A 11 -14.21 -2.86 22.20
CA GLU A 11 -13.06 -2.73 21.31
C GLU A 11 -12.33 -4.06 21.11
N ARG A 12 -12.13 -4.86 22.17
CA ARG A 12 -11.55 -6.21 22.06
C ARG A 12 -12.43 -7.17 21.26
N LEU A 13 -13.77 -7.10 21.41
CA LEU A 13 -14.71 -7.89 20.64
C LEU A 13 -14.73 -7.48 19.17
N SER A 14 -14.64 -6.19 18.88
CA SER A 14 -14.51 -5.65 17.51
C SER A 14 -13.20 -6.12 16.87
N TYR A 15 -12.09 -6.05 17.61
CA TYR A 15 -10.78 -6.52 17.14
C TYR A 15 -10.78 -8.04 16.88
N ARG A 16 -11.33 -8.87 17.80
CA ARG A 16 -11.45 -10.33 17.61
C ARG A 16 -12.29 -10.67 16.38
N LYS A 17 -13.42 -9.98 16.15
CA LYS A 17 -14.24 -10.17 14.93
C LYS A 17 -13.46 -9.82 13.66
N LYS A 18 -12.64 -8.78 13.68
CA LYS A 18 -11.76 -8.41 12.55
C LYS A 18 -10.69 -9.47 12.29
N VAL A 19 -10.06 -9.99 13.34
CA VAL A 19 -9.05 -11.06 13.25
C VAL A 19 -9.67 -12.35 12.72
N ILE A 20 -10.85 -12.75 13.22
CA ILE A 20 -11.56 -13.95 12.74
C ILE A 20 -11.94 -13.80 11.27
N ARG A 21 -12.49 -12.68 10.85
CA ARG A 21 -12.80 -12.40 9.44
C ARG A 21 -11.55 -12.49 8.55
N TYR A 22 -10.43 -11.96 9.02
CA TYR A 22 -9.14 -12.05 8.32
C TYR A 22 -8.64 -13.49 8.20
N LEU A 23 -8.76 -14.30 9.27
CA LEU A 23 -8.36 -15.70 9.26
C LEU A 23 -9.25 -16.53 8.32
N ILE A 24 -10.57 -16.32 8.35
CA ILE A 24 -11.52 -16.96 7.43
C ILE A 24 -11.21 -16.57 5.98
N TYR A 25 -10.92 -15.30 5.73
CA TYR A 25 -10.51 -14.80 4.42
C TYR A 25 -9.22 -15.51 3.93
N LYS A 26 -8.19 -15.59 4.78
CA LYS A 26 -6.93 -16.28 4.46
C LYS A 26 -7.14 -17.77 4.20
N LEU A 27 -7.99 -18.43 4.99
CA LEU A 27 -8.29 -19.86 4.82
C LEU A 27 -9.03 -20.09 3.51
N LYS A 28 -10.07 -19.31 3.23
CA LYS A 28 -10.80 -19.37 1.94
C LYS A 28 -9.85 -19.10 0.76
N ALA A 29 -9.01 -18.09 0.85
CA ALA A 29 -8.03 -17.77 -0.19
C ALA A 29 -7.04 -18.94 -0.42
N ARG A 30 -6.58 -19.63 0.63
CA ARG A 30 -5.69 -20.79 0.52
C ARG A 30 -6.38 -21.99 -0.14
N VAL A 31 -7.62 -22.29 0.26
CA VAL A 31 -8.40 -23.40 -0.33
C VAL A 31 -8.67 -23.12 -1.81
N ILE A 32 -9.16 -21.94 -2.14
CA ILE A 32 -9.41 -21.52 -3.52
C ILE A 32 -8.10 -21.54 -4.32
N PHE A 33 -6.99 -21.09 -3.74
CA PHE A 33 -5.68 -21.08 -4.37
C PHE A 33 -5.20 -22.48 -4.80
N LEU A 34 -5.37 -23.48 -3.93
CA LEU A 34 -4.99 -24.87 -4.27
C LEU A 34 -5.73 -25.38 -5.52
N PHE A 35 -7.00 -25.01 -5.68
CA PHE A 35 -7.79 -25.39 -6.87
C PHE A 35 -7.46 -24.55 -8.11
N LEU A 36 -7.19 -23.25 -7.95
CA LEU A 36 -7.01 -22.32 -9.08
C LEU A 36 -5.59 -22.30 -9.65
N LYS A 37 -4.60 -22.76 -8.89
CA LYS A 37 -3.20 -22.86 -9.35
C LYS A 37 -3.04 -23.84 -10.51
N ILE A 38 -3.95 -24.78 -10.65
CA ILE A 38 -3.81 -25.93 -11.54
C ILE A 38 -4.42 -25.67 -12.92
N ASN A 39 -5.41 -24.74 -13.07
CA ASN A 39 -6.11 -24.58 -14.34
C ASN A 39 -6.53 -23.13 -14.62
N SER A 40 -6.02 -22.57 -15.71
CA SER A 40 -6.36 -21.21 -16.15
C SER A 40 -7.85 -21.04 -16.49
N LYS A 41 -8.52 -22.07 -17.02
CA LYS A 41 -9.98 -22.06 -17.28
C LYS A 41 -10.78 -21.90 -15.98
N LEU A 42 -10.41 -22.65 -14.93
CA LEU A 42 -11.07 -22.55 -13.62
C LEU A 42 -10.83 -21.17 -12.97
N PHE A 43 -9.65 -20.60 -13.12
CA PHE A 43 -9.35 -19.25 -12.65
C PHE A 43 -10.26 -18.23 -13.34
N ASN A 44 -10.33 -18.24 -14.67
CA ASN A 44 -11.18 -17.30 -15.41
C ASN A 44 -12.67 -17.47 -15.07
N LEU A 45 -13.15 -18.69 -14.90
CA LEU A 45 -14.52 -18.96 -14.44
C LEU A 45 -14.79 -18.43 -13.04
N TYR A 46 -13.84 -18.61 -12.11
CA TYR A 46 -13.93 -18.08 -10.77
C TYR A 46 -13.99 -16.55 -10.77
N VAL A 47 -13.06 -15.89 -11.47
CA VAL A 47 -13.04 -14.42 -11.56
C VAL A 47 -14.33 -13.92 -12.21
N LYS A 48 -14.79 -14.53 -13.31
CA LYS A 48 -16.06 -14.19 -13.97
C LYS A 48 -17.24 -14.30 -13.00
N LYS A 49 -17.30 -15.37 -12.20
CA LYS A 49 -18.35 -15.54 -11.17
C LYS A 49 -18.32 -14.43 -10.12
N GLU A 50 -17.13 -14.04 -9.66
CA GLU A 50 -16.99 -12.95 -8.68
C GLU A 50 -17.35 -11.58 -9.29
N PHE A 51 -17.01 -11.35 -10.56
CA PHE A 51 -17.39 -10.12 -11.29
C PHE A 51 -18.91 -9.93 -11.43
N ASN A 52 -19.67 -11.01 -11.55
CA ASN A 52 -21.10 -10.95 -11.67
C ASN A 52 -21.82 -10.72 -10.33
N LYS A 53 -21.11 -10.78 -9.22
CA LYS A 53 -21.66 -10.42 -7.91
C LYS A 53 -21.71 -8.90 -7.75
N ARG A 54 -22.80 -8.39 -7.18
CA ARG A 54 -22.93 -6.96 -6.81
C ARG A 54 -22.16 -6.67 -5.52
N VAL A 55 -20.83 -6.80 -5.55
CA VAL A 55 -19.94 -6.50 -4.42
C VAL A 55 -18.89 -5.48 -4.87
N CYS A 56 -18.61 -4.50 -4.01
CA CYS A 56 -17.66 -3.43 -4.32
C CYS A 56 -16.21 -3.94 -4.46
N PHE A 57 -15.84 -5.00 -3.74
CA PHE A 57 -14.47 -5.55 -3.76
C PHE A 57 -14.53 -7.07 -3.82
N PHE A 58 -13.75 -7.65 -4.72
CA PHE A 58 -13.81 -9.09 -4.99
C PHE A 58 -12.45 -9.60 -5.48
N VAL A 59 -12.30 -10.91 -5.50
CA VAL A 59 -11.07 -11.65 -5.76
C VAL A 59 -9.94 -11.29 -4.79
N PRO A 60 -9.56 -12.19 -3.89
CA PRO A 60 -8.46 -11.96 -2.96
C PRO A 60 -7.15 -11.63 -3.67
N THR A 61 -6.48 -10.55 -3.25
CA THR A 61 -5.15 -10.15 -3.76
C THR A 61 -4.14 -11.30 -3.72
N THR A 62 -4.21 -12.13 -2.67
CA THR A 62 -3.30 -13.28 -2.51
C THR A 62 -3.42 -14.32 -3.63
N ILE A 63 -4.61 -14.49 -4.22
CA ILE A 63 -4.84 -15.43 -5.34
C ILE A 63 -4.11 -14.91 -6.59
N ILE A 64 -4.32 -13.63 -6.92
CA ILE A 64 -3.72 -12.99 -8.10
C ILE A 64 -2.19 -12.91 -7.94
N CYS A 65 -1.70 -12.40 -6.80
CA CYS A 65 -0.26 -12.30 -6.54
C CYS A 65 0.44 -13.67 -6.57
N SER A 66 -0.24 -14.75 -6.16
CA SER A 66 0.34 -16.09 -6.25
C SER A 66 0.41 -16.63 -7.66
N LYS A 67 -0.57 -16.28 -8.52
CA LYS A 67 -0.61 -16.73 -9.92
C LYS A 67 0.40 -15.97 -10.77
N PHE A 68 0.40 -14.65 -10.68
CA PHE A 68 1.20 -13.77 -11.54
C PHE A 68 2.56 -13.40 -10.94
N LYS A 69 2.74 -13.55 -9.61
CA LYS A 69 4.02 -13.32 -8.91
C LYS A 69 4.73 -12.03 -9.37
N LYS A 70 5.88 -12.19 -10.02
CA LYS A 70 6.75 -11.09 -10.46
C LYS A 70 6.16 -10.27 -11.60
N ASP A 71 5.23 -10.85 -12.35
CA ASP A 71 4.62 -10.17 -13.50
C ASP A 71 3.80 -8.93 -13.12
N LEU A 72 3.36 -8.84 -11.84
CA LEU A 72 2.65 -7.66 -11.32
C LEU A 72 3.58 -6.50 -10.92
N THR A 73 4.89 -6.70 -10.99
CA THR A 73 5.87 -5.68 -10.61
C THR A 73 6.27 -4.85 -11.82
N ILE A 74 6.09 -3.54 -11.71
CA ILE A 74 6.55 -2.56 -12.70
C ILE A 74 7.54 -1.58 -12.05
N TYR A 75 8.30 -0.86 -12.88
CA TYR A 75 9.24 0.17 -12.43
C TYR A 75 8.75 1.53 -12.89
N ILE A 76 8.55 2.43 -11.94
CA ILE A 76 8.00 3.76 -12.20
C ILE A 76 8.85 4.85 -11.55
N ASN A 77 8.78 6.06 -12.07
CA ASN A 77 9.31 7.22 -11.36
C ASN A 77 8.44 7.49 -10.12
N PRO A 78 9.02 7.63 -8.91
CA PRO A 78 8.27 7.89 -7.68
C PRO A 78 7.44 9.18 -7.75
N GLU A 79 7.78 10.14 -8.61
CA GLU A 79 7.02 11.38 -8.78
C GLU A 79 5.59 11.15 -9.28
N TYR A 80 5.31 10.04 -9.95
CA TYR A 80 3.94 9.69 -10.33
C TYR A 80 3.04 9.26 -9.16
N LEU A 81 3.62 8.94 -7.98
CA LEU A 81 2.86 8.53 -6.80
C LEU A 81 2.51 9.75 -5.92
N ASN A 82 1.54 10.53 -6.33
CA ASN A 82 1.12 11.73 -5.60
C ASN A 82 -0.04 11.49 -4.63
N LEU A 83 -0.88 10.51 -4.89
CA LEU A 83 -2.06 10.21 -4.12
C LEU A 83 -1.93 8.88 -3.37
N ASN A 84 -2.34 8.88 -2.10
CA ASN A 84 -2.37 7.72 -1.23
C ASN A 84 -3.81 7.36 -0.87
N LEU A 85 -4.22 6.14 -1.15
CA LEU A 85 -5.53 5.61 -0.77
C LEU A 85 -5.60 5.31 0.72
N LYS A 86 -6.80 5.41 1.29
CA LYS A 86 -7.05 5.00 2.68
C LYS A 86 -7.15 3.48 2.80
N ASP A 87 -6.66 2.93 3.91
CA ASP A 87 -6.69 1.49 4.20
C ASP A 87 -8.11 0.91 4.28
N TRP A 88 -8.99 1.67 4.90
CA TRP A 88 -10.31 1.25 5.25
C TRP A 88 -11.34 2.15 4.60
N LEU A 89 -12.22 1.55 3.82
CA LEU A 89 -13.34 2.22 3.20
C LEU A 89 -14.64 1.80 3.90
N LYS A 90 -15.47 2.79 4.20
CA LYS A 90 -16.85 2.58 4.60
C LYS A 90 -17.66 2.36 3.31
N VAL A 91 -18.09 1.15 3.08
CA VAL A 91 -18.86 0.77 1.86
C VAL A 91 -20.34 1.02 2.07
N ASP A 92 -20.82 0.77 3.28
CA ASP A 92 -22.17 1.07 3.75
C ASP A 92 -22.15 1.39 5.25
N GLU A 93 -23.33 1.64 5.85
CA GLU A 93 -23.42 2.01 7.26
C GLU A 93 -22.83 0.97 8.23
N LYS A 94 -22.79 -0.30 7.83
CA LYS A 94 -22.38 -1.43 8.68
C LYS A 94 -21.06 -2.08 8.24
N SER A 95 -20.59 -1.81 7.02
CA SER A 95 -19.49 -2.51 6.40
C SER A 95 -18.29 -1.61 6.20
N ILE A 96 -17.18 -1.95 6.85
CA ILE A 96 -15.87 -1.35 6.62
C ILE A 96 -14.97 -2.41 5.99
N ILE A 97 -14.45 -2.12 4.80
CA ILE A 97 -13.61 -3.04 4.02
C ILE A 97 -12.18 -2.52 3.97
N ASN A 98 -11.21 -3.43 4.19
CA ASN A 98 -9.82 -3.13 3.89
C ASN A 98 -9.54 -3.49 2.43
N ILE A 99 -9.31 -2.46 1.62
CA ILE A 99 -9.11 -2.58 0.17
C ILE A 99 -7.88 -3.41 -0.20
N SER A 100 -6.86 -3.44 0.68
CA SER A 100 -5.62 -4.19 0.43
C SER A 100 -5.80 -5.72 0.37
N TYR A 101 -6.98 -6.23 0.73
CA TYR A 101 -7.28 -7.66 0.66
C TYR A 101 -7.81 -8.11 -0.69
N TYR A 102 -8.23 -7.19 -1.53
CA TYR A 102 -8.89 -7.48 -2.80
C TYR A 102 -8.09 -6.95 -3.97
N PHE A 103 -8.17 -7.66 -5.11
CA PHE A 103 -7.46 -7.28 -6.32
C PHE A 103 -8.33 -6.47 -7.29
N PHE A 104 -9.65 -6.61 -7.23
CA PHE A 104 -10.57 -5.81 -8.01
C PHE A 104 -11.48 -5.00 -7.11
N GLY A 105 -11.71 -3.75 -7.49
CA GLY A 105 -12.60 -2.82 -6.82
C GLY A 105 -13.56 -2.17 -7.79
N ASP A 106 -14.81 -1.99 -7.35
CA ASP A 106 -15.89 -1.30 -8.07
C ASP A 106 -16.33 -0.06 -7.28
N GLY A 107 -16.94 0.93 -7.96
CA GLY A 107 -17.42 2.15 -7.35
C GLY A 107 -16.33 3.22 -7.13
N ASN A 108 -16.66 4.27 -6.40
CA ASN A 108 -15.87 5.52 -6.31
C ASN A 108 -14.74 5.48 -5.26
N TRP A 109 -14.14 4.32 -4.99
CA TRP A 109 -13.08 4.20 -3.98
C TRP A 109 -11.84 5.04 -4.29
N GLU A 110 -11.59 5.32 -5.55
CA GLU A 110 -10.46 6.13 -6.02
C GLU A 110 -10.54 7.60 -5.55
N ASN A 111 -11.74 8.12 -5.30
CA ASN A 111 -11.95 9.48 -4.80
C ASN A 111 -11.57 9.64 -3.33
N ILE A 112 -11.34 8.55 -2.60
CA ILE A 112 -10.97 8.56 -1.19
C ILE A 112 -9.45 8.47 -1.06
N SER A 113 -8.77 9.44 -1.63
CA SER A 113 -7.31 9.55 -1.60
C SER A 113 -6.87 10.83 -0.88
N SER A 114 -5.61 10.88 -0.52
CA SER A 114 -4.97 12.04 0.10
C SER A 114 -3.61 12.29 -0.54
N ASP A 115 -3.27 13.55 -0.70
CA ASP A 115 -1.98 13.97 -1.21
C ASP A 115 -0.85 13.53 -0.27
N ILE A 116 0.15 12.85 -0.82
CA ILE A 116 1.32 12.35 -0.08
C ILE A 116 2.14 13.52 0.46
N SER A 117 2.25 14.64 -0.26
CA SER A 117 3.00 15.82 0.17
C SER A 117 2.43 16.48 1.41
N LYS A 118 1.13 16.35 1.65
CA LYS A 118 0.44 16.87 2.85
C LYS A 118 0.61 15.97 4.07
N SER A 119 1.14 14.76 3.90
CA SER A 119 1.29 13.80 4.99
C SER A 119 2.36 14.22 5.99
N ILE A 120 2.16 13.84 7.26
CA ILE A 120 3.15 14.08 8.30
C ILE A 120 4.50 13.43 8.00
N VAL A 121 4.49 12.25 7.38
CA VAL A 121 5.71 11.53 6.97
C VAL A 121 6.52 12.34 5.95
N TYR A 122 5.85 12.96 4.99
CA TYR A 122 6.53 13.82 4.01
C TYR A 122 7.17 15.03 4.69
N LYS A 123 6.43 15.69 5.58
CA LYS A 123 6.91 16.87 6.31
C LYS A 123 8.08 16.54 7.23
N GLU A 124 8.03 15.41 7.95
CA GLU A 124 9.12 14.94 8.82
C GLU A 124 10.40 14.65 8.02
N LEU A 125 10.29 13.93 6.90
CA LEU A 125 11.44 13.58 6.07
C LEU A 125 12.01 14.77 5.32
N LEU A 126 11.17 15.71 4.91
CA LEU A 126 11.63 16.97 4.31
C LEU A 126 12.38 17.83 5.34
N ASP A 127 11.88 17.90 6.58
CA ASP A 127 12.54 18.59 7.69
C ASP A 127 13.91 17.97 7.98
N LEU A 128 14.00 16.63 8.04
CA LEU A 128 15.27 15.93 8.20
C LEU A 128 16.25 16.21 7.05
N LYS A 129 15.77 16.26 5.80
CA LYS A 129 16.62 16.65 4.66
C LYS A 129 17.19 18.05 4.84
N ASN A 130 16.38 19.02 5.29
CA ASN A 130 16.79 20.41 5.47
C ASN A 130 17.85 20.60 6.56
N VAL A 131 17.96 19.69 7.50
CA VAL A 131 18.99 19.67 8.56
C VAL A 131 20.06 18.60 8.31
N ASN A 132 20.26 18.20 7.04
CA ASN A 132 21.28 17.21 6.64
C ASN A 132 21.20 15.88 7.42
N MET A 133 20.00 15.45 7.77
CA MET A 133 19.72 14.23 8.57
C MET A 133 20.21 14.30 10.03
N ASP A 134 20.59 15.47 10.54
CA ASP A 134 20.77 15.69 11.97
C ASP A 134 19.40 15.85 12.65
N TYR A 135 18.80 14.72 13.05
CA TYR A 135 17.43 14.72 13.56
C TYR A 135 17.26 15.56 14.84
N LYS A 136 18.34 15.72 15.66
CA LYS A 136 18.27 16.50 16.89
C LYS A 136 18.03 17.98 16.62
N SER A 137 18.45 18.47 15.45
CA SER A 137 18.22 19.84 14.97
C SER A 137 16.88 19.99 14.22
N SER A 138 16.13 18.91 13.97
CA SER A 138 14.88 18.98 13.23
C SER A 138 13.73 19.59 14.06
N LYS A 139 12.87 20.38 13.41
CA LYS A 139 11.70 20.99 14.06
C LYS A 139 10.74 19.96 14.64
N HIS A 140 10.58 18.82 13.94
CA HIS A 140 9.70 17.74 14.39
C HIS A 140 10.25 17.03 15.62
N TYR A 141 11.56 16.78 15.68
CA TYR A 141 12.20 16.23 16.88
C TYR A 141 12.00 17.14 18.07
N LEU A 142 12.37 18.42 17.94
CA LEU A 142 12.22 19.41 19.01
C LEU A 142 10.76 19.54 19.48
N SER A 143 9.80 19.49 18.54
CA SER A 143 8.37 19.50 18.86
C SER A 143 7.95 18.27 19.67
N TYR A 144 8.49 17.08 19.37
CA TYR A 144 8.16 15.86 20.10
C TYR A 144 8.76 15.86 21.50
N VAL A 145 10.00 16.33 21.65
CA VAL A 145 10.62 16.56 22.96
C VAL A 145 9.81 17.56 23.79
N GLN A 146 9.41 18.68 23.21
CA GLN A 146 8.59 19.67 23.91
C GLN A 146 7.24 19.09 24.38
N LYS A 147 6.58 18.29 23.52
CA LYS A 147 5.31 17.64 23.89
C LYS A 147 5.50 16.61 25.01
N MET A 148 6.56 15.82 24.94
CA MET A 148 6.92 14.87 25.98
C MET A 148 7.12 15.58 27.33
N ASN A 149 7.90 16.66 27.37
CA ASN A 149 8.16 17.45 28.59
C ASN A 149 6.88 18.10 29.16
N LYS A 150 5.87 18.34 28.32
CA LYS A 150 4.55 18.85 28.74
C LYS A 150 3.57 17.71 29.12
N ASN A 151 4.03 16.47 29.33
CA ASN A 151 3.20 15.30 29.61
C ASN A 151 2.11 15.03 28.56
N ASN A 152 2.32 15.45 27.31
CA ASN A 152 1.44 15.21 26.16
C ASN A 152 2.21 14.54 25.01
N PRO A 153 2.75 13.33 25.21
CA PRO A 153 3.62 12.68 24.24
C PRO A 153 2.90 12.33 22.94
N THR A 154 3.61 12.44 21.84
CA THR A 154 3.12 12.07 20.51
C THR A 154 3.05 10.55 20.36
N THR A 155 1.97 10.03 19.76
CA THR A 155 1.87 8.61 19.41
C THR A 155 2.17 8.41 17.93
N LYS A 156 3.12 7.54 17.61
CA LYS A 156 3.52 7.17 16.24
C LYS A 156 3.55 5.66 16.10
N GLN A 157 2.89 5.15 15.05
CA GLN A 157 2.87 3.72 14.73
C GLN A 157 2.53 2.83 15.94
N HIS A 158 1.52 3.25 16.72
CA HIS A 158 1.08 2.60 17.97
C HIS A 158 2.10 2.64 19.12
N LYS A 159 3.19 3.40 19.02
CA LYS A 159 4.16 3.65 20.09
C LYS A 159 4.00 5.06 20.63
N ILE A 160 4.03 5.20 21.94
CA ILE A 160 4.02 6.50 22.62
C ILE A 160 5.48 6.96 22.73
N LEU A 161 5.76 8.15 22.23
CA LEU A 161 7.09 8.77 22.29
C LEU A 161 7.20 9.59 23.58
N ASN A 162 7.31 8.90 24.71
CA ASN A 162 7.28 9.46 26.05
C ASN A 162 8.66 9.50 26.76
N THR A 163 9.72 9.09 26.06
CA THR A 163 11.11 9.20 26.52
C THR A 163 12.00 9.69 25.38
N TYR A 164 13.18 10.21 25.70
CA TYR A 164 14.17 10.60 24.69
C TYR A 164 14.58 9.44 23.81
N GLU A 165 14.82 8.25 24.40
CA GLU A 165 15.22 7.06 23.66
C GLU A 165 14.12 6.61 22.67
N ALA A 166 12.84 6.76 23.04
CA ALA A 166 11.74 6.43 22.14
C ALA A 166 11.65 7.39 20.95
N ILE A 167 11.92 8.69 21.18
CA ILE A 167 11.98 9.71 20.14
C ILE A 167 13.21 9.48 19.25
N ASP A 168 14.37 9.28 19.83
CA ASP A 168 15.62 9.00 19.10
C ASP A 168 15.48 7.77 18.21
N SER A 169 15.04 6.65 18.76
CA SER A 169 14.78 5.42 17.98
C SER A 169 13.79 5.61 16.83
N TYR A 170 12.80 6.49 17.00
CA TYR A 170 11.84 6.81 15.94
C TYR A 170 12.53 7.50 14.76
N PHE A 171 13.37 8.50 15.01
CA PHE A 171 14.09 9.24 13.96
C PHE A 171 15.25 8.45 13.36
N GLU A 172 16.03 7.76 14.17
CA GLU A 172 17.14 6.89 13.72
C GLU A 172 16.66 5.85 12.70
N ARG A 173 15.47 5.29 12.90
CA ARG A 173 14.88 4.35 11.94
C ARG A 173 14.63 5.00 10.57
N PHE A 174 14.27 6.27 10.52
CA PHE A 174 14.11 7.00 9.25
C PHE A 174 15.44 7.25 8.57
N ILE A 175 16.46 7.63 9.35
CA ILE A 175 17.81 7.87 8.84
C ILE A 175 18.39 6.57 8.30
N ASN A 176 18.27 5.47 9.03
CA ASN A 176 18.73 4.16 8.58
C ASN A 176 18.03 3.72 7.29
N LEU A 177 16.71 3.94 7.18
CA LEU A 177 15.97 3.65 5.96
C LEU A 177 16.39 4.55 4.79
N TYR A 178 16.59 5.85 5.04
CA TYR A 178 17.07 6.81 4.06
C TYR A 178 18.46 6.40 3.51
N ASN A 179 19.41 6.10 4.40
CA ASN A 179 20.75 5.67 4.01
C ASN A 179 20.70 4.36 3.23
N SER A 180 19.90 3.39 3.66
CA SER A 180 19.73 2.12 2.95
C SER A 180 19.15 2.33 1.54
N ILE A 181 18.19 3.21 1.36
CA ILE A 181 17.61 3.51 0.04
C ILE A 181 18.60 4.32 -0.81
N LYS A 182 19.35 5.24 -0.22
CA LYS A 182 20.38 6.03 -0.91
C LYS A 182 21.48 5.12 -1.49
N GLU A 183 21.91 4.11 -0.74
CA GLU A 183 22.97 3.19 -1.13
C GLU A 183 22.50 2.11 -2.11
N LYS A 184 21.32 1.52 -1.87
CA LYS A 184 20.86 0.28 -2.53
C LYS A 184 19.66 0.47 -3.44
N GLY A 185 19.07 1.67 -3.44
CA GLY A 185 17.77 1.92 -4.05
C GLY A 185 16.63 1.25 -3.27
N VAL A 186 15.42 1.34 -3.80
CA VAL A 186 14.27 0.60 -3.25
C VAL A 186 14.31 -0.84 -3.76
N LEU A 187 14.56 -1.77 -2.84
CA LEU A 187 14.70 -3.18 -3.18
C LEU A 187 13.34 -3.83 -3.46
N LYS A 188 13.32 -4.81 -4.37
CA LYS A 188 12.16 -5.69 -4.60
C LYS A 188 11.87 -6.54 -3.36
N ALA A 189 10.60 -6.91 -3.17
CA ALA A 189 10.15 -7.75 -2.05
C ALA A 189 10.86 -9.12 -1.96
N ASP A 190 11.29 -9.67 -3.09
CA ASP A 190 11.94 -11.00 -3.17
C ASP A 190 13.34 -11.05 -2.55
N ASN A 191 14.01 -9.91 -2.40
CA ASN A 191 15.36 -9.86 -1.84
C ASN A 191 15.39 -9.92 -0.31
N PHE A 192 14.20 -10.01 0.33
CA PHE A 192 14.03 -9.91 1.77
C PHE A 192 13.36 -11.16 2.37
N LYS A 193 14.08 -12.27 2.38
CA LYS A 193 13.54 -13.54 2.95
C LYS A 193 13.30 -13.50 4.47
N LYS A 194 13.73 -12.49 5.20
CA LYS A 194 13.70 -12.49 6.68
C LYS A 194 12.98 -11.33 7.38
N GLU A 195 12.55 -10.27 6.69
CA GLU A 195 11.98 -9.11 7.39
C GLU A 195 10.52 -8.84 7.02
N LYS A 196 9.67 -8.81 8.02
CA LYS A 196 8.22 -8.47 7.91
C LYS A 196 7.96 -7.06 7.33
N GLU A 197 8.98 -6.21 7.26
CA GLU A 197 8.88 -4.79 6.89
C GLU A 197 8.98 -4.51 5.38
N ASN A 198 9.39 -5.49 4.58
CA ASN A 198 9.75 -5.26 3.17
C ASN A 198 8.71 -5.77 2.15
N LYS A 199 7.45 -5.47 2.41
CA LYS A 199 6.41 -5.65 1.38
C LYS A 199 6.68 -4.71 0.21
N ALA A 200 6.46 -5.16 -1.04
CA ALA A 200 6.51 -4.30 -2.21
C ALA A 200 5.61 -3.06 -2.02
N ILE A 201 5.97 -1.95 -2.63
CA ILE A 201 5.12 -0.76 -2.67
C ILE A 201 3.89 -1.11 -3.52
N GLY A 202 2.73 -1.25 -2.87
CA GLY A 202 1.49 -1.56 -3.56
C GLY A 202 0.91 -0.33 -4.26
N ILE A 203 0.41 -0.54 -5.48
CA ILE A 203 -0.35 0.47 -6.22
C ILE A 203 -1.71 -0.07 -6.63
N ALA A 204 -2.64 0.85 -6.82
CA ALA A 204 -3.93 0.64 -7.45
C ALA A 204 -3.96 1.29 -8.83
N VAL A 205 -4.72 0.72 -9.76
CA VAL A 205 -5.05 1.30 -11.07
C VAL A 205 -6.52 1.71 -11.03
N ASN A 206 -6.80 2.99 -11.23
CA ASN A 206 -8.15 3.55 -11.18
C ASN A 206 -8.95 3.29 -12.46
N SER A 207 -10.19 3.78 -12.54
CA SER A 207 -11.09 3.64 -13.70
C SER A 207 -10.53 4.25 -14.98
N ASN A 208 -9.67 5.27 -14.88
CA ASN A 208 -9.02 5.94 -16.01
C ASN A 208 -7.66 5.33 -16.39
N GLY A 209 -7.19 4.30 -15.68
CA GLY A 209 -5.85 3.74 -15.87
C GLY A 209 -4.75 4.64 -15.31
N GLU A 210 -5.00 5.32 -14.21
CA GLU A 210 -4.01 6.06 -13.46
C GLU A 210 -3.64 5.31 -12.19
N ILE A 211 -2.42 5.57 -11.69
CA ILE A 211 -1.92 4.86 -10.51
C ILE A 211 -2.13 5.68 -9.24
N LEU A 212 -2.55 4.99 -8.17
CA LEU A 212 -2.61 5.53 -6.82
C LEU A 212 -1.83 4.61 -5.89
N LYS A 213 -1.15 5.20 -4.90
CA LYS A 213 -0.43 4.42 -3.92
C LYS A 213 -1.43 3.75 -2.95
N LEU A 214 -1.28 2.44 -2.76
CA LEU A 214 -1.97 1.73 -1.69
C LEU A 214 -1.34 2.02 -0.32
N PRO A 215 -2.10 1.85 0.76
CA PRO A 215 -1.59 2.00 2.12
C PRO A 215 -0.35 1.15 2.41
N GLY A 216 0.50 1.63 3.32
CA GLY A 216 1.80 1.04 3.63
C GLY A 216 2.94 1.60 2.77
N ALA A 217 4.18 1.31 3.14
CA ALA A 217 5.40 1.72 2.42
C ALA A 217 5.57 3.24 2.17
N GLN A 218 4.83 4.11 2.86
CA GLN A 218 4.84 5.56 2.60
C GLN A 218 6.22 6.19 2.77
N HIS A 219 6.98 5.78 3.79
CA HIS A 219 8.34 6.27 4.01
C HIS A 219 9.24 5.99 2.81
N ARG A 220 9.16 4.78 2.21
CA ARG A 220 9.97 4.42 1.04
C ARG A 220 9.65 5.29 -0.18
N VAL A 221 8.38 5.56 -0.43
CA VAL A 221 7.97 6.45 -1.53
C VAL A 221 8.46 7.87 -1.29
N VAL A 222 8.27 8.41 -0.08
CA VAL A 222 8.70 9.77 0.24
C VAL A 222 10.23 9.90 0.18
N ILE A 223 10.97 8.93 0.72
CA ILE A 223 12.45 8.94 0.64
C ILE A 223 12.90 8.86 -0.82
N SER A 224 12.24 8.04 -1.65
CA SER A 224 12.58 7.94 -3.07
C SER A 224 12.39 9.26 -3.82
N LYS A 225 11.32 10.01 -3.51
CA LYS A 225 11.09 11.37 -4.04
C LYS A 225 12.17 12.34 -3.56
N ILE A 226 12.47 12.36 -2.26
CA ILE A 226 13.49 13.24 -1.67
C ILE A 226 14.89 12.98 -2.26
N LEU A 227 15.19 11.72 -2.59
CA LEU A 227 16.44 11.31 -3.23
C LEU A 227 16.43 11.48 -4.75
N ASN A 228 15.31 11.91 -5.34
CA ASN A 228 15.11 12.02 -6.79
C ASN A 228 15.48 10.73 -7.54
N LEU A 229 15.05 9.56 -7.00
CA LEU A 229 15.31 8.29 -7.67
C LEU A 229 14.59 8.23 -9.01
N GLU A 230 15.28 7.81 -10.06
CA GLU A 230 14.68 7.69 -11.40
C GLU A 230 13.56 6.66 -11.42
N LYS A 231 13.71 5.54 -10.70
CA LYS A 231 12.75 4.44 -10.70
C LYS A 231 12.70 3.66 -9.41
N ILE A 232 11.50 3.20 -9.05
CA ILE A 232 11.26 2.30 -7.93
C ILE A 232 10.37 1.14 -8.35
N PRO A 233 10.56 -0.07 -7.78
CA PRO A 233 9.69 -1.20 -8.01
C PRO A 233 8.37 -1.01 -7.25
N VAL A 234 7.24 -1.15 -7.97
CA VAL A 234 5.89 -1.15 -7.40
C VAL A 234 5.12 -2.37 -7.89
N GLU A 235 4.15 -2.83 -7.11
CA GLU A 235 3.35 -4.00 -7.45
C GLU A 235 1.88 -3.61 -7.60
N ILE A 236 1.27 -3.94 -8.72
CA ILE A 236 -0.17 -3.74 -8.94
C ILE A 236 -0.93 -4.72 -8.03
N ARG A 237 -1.75 -4.19 -7.12
CA ARG A 237 -2.50 -4.97 -6.12
C ARG A 237 -3.99 -4.70 -6.11
N LEU A 238 -4.45 -3.68 -6.82
CA LEU A 238 -5.86 -3.35 -6.98
C LEU A 238 -6.07 -2.76 -8.37
N ILE A 239 -7.09 -3.21 -9.06
CA ILE A 239 -7.51 -2.68 -10.37
C ILE A 239 -8.99 -2.35 -10.31
N HIS A 240 -9.36 -1.18 -10.86
CA HIS A 240 -10.76 -0.79 -10.99
C HIS A 240 -11.48 -1.71 -11.97
N LYS A 241 -12.69 -2.15 -11.61
CA LYS A 241 -13.51 -3.06 -12.42
C LYS A 241 -13.72 -2.53 -13.82
N GLU A 242 -14.13 -1.27 -13.95
CA GLU A 242 -14.37 -0.64 -15.25
C GLU A 242 -13.12 -0.63 -16.14
N TYR A 243 -11.94 -0.42 -15.54
CA TYR A 243 -10.71 -0.39 -16.32
C TYR A 243 -10.35 -1.76 -16.88
N ILE A 244 -10.45 -2.84 -16.08
CA ILE A 244 -10.15 -4.18 -16.62
C ILE A 244 -11.20 -4.61 -17.64
N GLU A 245 -12.49 -4.29 -17.46
CA GLU A 245 -13.54 -4.56 -18.46
C GLU A 245 -13.27 -3.82 -19.77
N LYS A 246 -12.84 -2.56 -19.70
CA LYS A 246 -12.41 -1.78 -20.87
C LYS A 246 -11.26 -2.46 -21.61
N ILE A 247 -10.23 -2.92 -20.89
CA ILE A 247 -9.07 -3.59 -21.51
C ILE A 247 -9.47 -4.95 -22.11
N MET A 248 -10.31 -5.73 -21.43
CA MET A 248 -10.85 -6.98 -21.95
C MET A 248 -11.57 -6.78 -23.28
N ASN A 249 -12.46 -5.80 -23.35
CA ASN A 249 -13.24 -5.49 -24.54
C ASN A 249 -12.34 -4.95 -25.68
N LEU A 250 -11.44 -4.03 -25.36
CA LEU A 250 -10.58 -3.38 -26.38
C LEU A 250 -9.63 -4.37 -27.07
N TYR A 251 -9.12 -5.35 -26.32
CA TYR A 251 -8.10 -6.29 -26.81
C TYR A 251 -8.65 -7.72 -26.99
N ASN A 252 -9.95 -7.94 -26.80
CA ASN A 252 -10.61 -9.24 -26.84
C ASN A 252 -9.89 -10.29 -25.94
N LEU A 253 -9.63 -9.94 -24.69
CA LEU A 253 -8.87 -10.74 -23.75
C LEU A 253 -9.77 -11.35 -22.67
N ASN A 254 -9.34 -12.48 -22.11
CA ASN A 254 -9.84 -12.99 -20.85
C ASN A 254 -9.17 -12.26 -19.67
N TYR A 255 -9.57 -12.57 -18.42
CA TYR A 255 -9.04 -11.89 -17.23
C TYR A 255 -7.53 -12.04 -17.08
N ASP A 256 -6.96 -13.21 -17.39
CA ASP A 256 -5.51 -13.44 -17.32
C ASP A 256 -4.77 -12.52 -18.29
N GLY A 257 -5.20 -12.51 -19.54
CA GLY A 257 -4.61 -11.67 -20.58
C GLY A 257 -4.77 -10.17 -20.29
N ALA A 258 -5.96 -9.77 -19.77
CA ALA A 258 -6.23 -8.39 -19.43
C ALA A 258 -5.36 -7.89 -18.27
N ILE A 259 -5.13 -8.71 -17.23
CA ILE A 259 -4.22 -8.35 -16.14
C ILE A 259 -2.81 -8.11 -16.67
N LEU A 260 -2.28 -9.04 -17.48
CA LEU A 260 -0.92 -8.89 -18.06
C LEU A 260 -0.84 -7.69 -19.02
N LYS A 261 -1.89 -7.44 -19.80
CA LYS A 261 -1.95 -6.27 -20.69
C LYS A 261 -1.97 -4.96 -19.89
N ILE A 262 -2.70 -4.92 -18.77
CA ILE A 262 -2.69 -3.75 -17.87
C ILE A 262 -1.29 -3.52 -17.31
N VAL A 263 -0.60 -4.56 -16.85
CA VAL A 263 0.78 -4.44 -16.37
C VAL A 263 1.69 -3.85 -17.45
N TYR A 264 1.60 -4.36 -18.66
CA TYR A 264 2.36 -3.85 -19.80
C TYR A 264 2.05 -2.38 -20.08
N LEU A 265 0.78 -2.00 -20.17
CA LEU A 265 0.36 -0.62 -20.40
C LEU A 265 0.81 0.34 -19.28
N MET A 266 0.75 -0.11 -18.03
CA MET A 266 1.25 0.69 -16.90
C MET A 266 2.77 0.84 -16.95
N GLN A 267 3.50 -0.21 -17.33
CA GLN A 267 4.94 -0.13 -17.48
C GLN A 267 5.32 0.85 -18.60
N GLU A 268 4.66 0.81 -19.76
CA GLU A 268 4.89 1.78 -20.84
C GLU A 268 4.57 3.22 -20.41
N LYS A 269 3.38 3.44 -19.84
CA LYS A 269 2.90 4.77 -19.44
C LYS A 269 3.78 5.45 -18.40
N TYR A 270 4.33 4.68 -17.47
CA TYR A 270 5.09 5.20 -16.31
C TYR A 270 6.58 4.85 -16.37
N GLN A 271 7.02 4.26 -17.48
CA GLN A 271 8.44 4.07 -17.73
C GLN A 271 9.09 5.45 -17.92
N VAL A 272 10.20 5.67 -17.23
CA VAL A 272 11.01 6.87 -17.46
C VAL A 272 11.54 6.76 -18.88
N GLU A 273 11.16 7.70 -19.76
CA GLU A 273 11.83 7.88 -21.03
C GLU A 273 13.32 7.97 -20.74
N LYS A 274 14.12 7.14 -21.38
CA LYS A 274 15.56 7.33 -21.38
C LYS A 274 15.77 8.71 -22.00
N SER A 275 15.96 9.73 -21.15
CA SER A 275 16.47 11.00 -21.64
C SER A 275 17.76 10.65 -22.38
N ASP A 276 17.76 10.80 -23.69
CA ASP A 276 18.97 10.83 -24.48
C ASP A 276 19.86 11.92 -23.88
N LYS A 277 20.71 11.50 -22.96
CA LYS A 277 21.85 12.32 -22.55
C LYS A 277 22.78 12.35 -23.77
N ARG A 278 22.54 13.33 -24.65
CA ARG A 278 23.57 13.82 -25.58
C ARG A 278 24.63 14.59 -24.80
#